data_ed20bcc0b0938b2649da2fa16aea75a2
#
_entry.id   ed20bcc0b0938b2649da2fa16aea75a2
#
_cell.length_a   1.000
_cell.length_b   1.000
_cell.length_c   1.000
_cell.angle_alpha   90.00
_cell.angle_beta   90.00
_cell.angle_gamma   90.00
#
_symmetry.space_group_name_H-M   'P 1'
#
loop_
_entity.id
_entity.type
_entity.pdbx_description
1 polymer ?
#
loop_
_entity_poly.entity_id
_entity_poly.type
_entity_poly.pdbx_seq_one_letter_code
_entity_poly.pdbx_strand_id
1 'polypeptide(L)'
;MRKMLYIFRIKNKEASDIITYTDGSVLNNKTGCGVHTVKGGRVIYNGNFYLGNNTTVFQAEITAIKKSAEMLYEKGFEKQTVTFYSDSQASLAALDNLTVKSDTVDKCLDALNALGKKNKIHLRWVKAHVGTHGNEVADFLAKRGSTIGDGPSNELLTPKAKQSIEINNHFMNKWTKAWKSYDQARQTKISI
;
A
#
# COMPACT_ATOMS: atom_id res chain seq x y z
N MET A 1 18.89 16.18 7.19
CA MET A 1 17.74 17.13 7.25
C MET A 1 16.77 16.73 6.15
N ARG A 2 15.73 15.94 6.45
CA ARG A 2 14.72 15.58 5.46
C ARG A 2 13.95 16.82 5.07
N LYS A 3 14.00 17.15 3.80
CA LYS A 3 13.30 18.29 3.21
C LYS A 3 11.80 18.05 3.26
N MET A 4 11.10 19.05 3.75
CA MET A 4 9.68 19.24 3.86
C MET A 4 8.90 18.69 2.66
N LEU A 5 7.97 17.78 2.94
CA LEU A 5 6.92 17.38 2.01
C LEU A 5 6.06 18.60 1.66
N TYR A 6 5.94 18.87 0.37
CA TYR A 6 4.92 19.78 -0.16
C TYR A 6 3.53 19.11 -0.14
N ILE A 7 3.20 18.40 0.96
CA ILE A 7 1.88 17.81 1.14
C ILE A 7 1.02 18.84 1.86
N PHE A 8 0.14 19.47 1.13
CA PHE A 8 -0.83 20.39 1.71
C PHE A 8 -2.08 19.62 2.17
N ARG A 9 -2.26 19.54 3.48
CA ARG A 9 -3.54 19.17 4.10
C ARG A 9 -4.52 20.32 3.93
N ILE A 10 -5.19 20.40 2.78
CA ILE A 10 -6.11 21.50 2.53
C ILE A 10 -7.51 21.11 3.01
N LYS A 11 -8.05 21.94 3.93
CA LYS A 11 -9.48 21.90 4.33
C LYS A 11 -10.42 22.35 3.22
N ASN A 12 -9.94 23.09 2.22
CA ASN A 12 -10.74 23.65 1.12
C ASN A 12 -10.58 22.82 -0.16
N LYS A 13 -11.68 22.71 -0.92
CA LYS A 13 -11.77 21.97 -2.17
C LYS A 13 -11.13 22.78 -3.30
N GLU A 14 -9.79 22.84 -3.35
CA GLU A 14 -9.14 23.37 -4.56
C GLU A 14 -9.42 22.45 -5.75
N ALA A 15 -9.63 23.05 -6.93
CA ALA A 15 -9.75 22.31 -8.16
C ALA A 15 -8.45 21.55 -8.46
N SER A 16 -8.55 20.30 -8.84
CA SER A 16 -7.40 19.45 -9.17
C SER A 16 -7.36 19.22 -10.67
N ASP A 17 -6.19 19.41 -11.27
CA ASP A 17 -5.97 19.13 -12.69
C ASP A 17 -5.90 17.64 -12.95
N ILE A 18 -5.27 16.92 -12.02
CA ILE A 18 -5.13 15.46 -12.05
C ILE A 18 -5.65 14.90 -10.73
N ILE A 19 -6.49 13.89 -10.85
CA ILE A 19 -7.03 13.14 -9.72
C ILE A 19 -6.59 11.70 -9.86
N THR A 20 -5.99 11.13 -8.82
CA THR A 20 -5.62 9.73 -8.76
C THR A 20 -6.24 9.06 -7.54
N TYR A 21 -6.84 7.90 -7.75
CA TYR A 21 -7.39 7.03 -6.71
C TYR A 21 -6.49 5.82 -6.57
N THR A 22 -6.23 5.42 -5.34
CA THR A 22 -5.30 4.35 -5.01
C THR A 22 -5.93 3.42 -3.98
N ASP A 23 -5.69 2.13 -4.13
CA ASP A 23 -6.18 1.10 -3.22
C ASP A 23 -5.21 -0.08 -3.11
N GLY A 24 -5.27 -0.80 -1.99
CA GLY A 24 -4.51 -2.00 -1.69
C GLY A 24 -5.41 -3.19 -1.34
N SER A 25 -5.15 -4.36 -1.90
CA SER A 25 -5.94 -5.56 -1.68
C SER A 25 -5.07 -6.76 -1.31
N VAL A 26 -5.58 -7.59 -0.37
CA VAL A 26 -5.03 -8.92 -0.09
C VAL A 26 -6.14 -9.95 -0.29
N LEU A 27 -5.94 -10.89 -1.20
CA LEU A 27 -6.85 -11.97 -1.47
C LEU A 27 -6.08 -13.30 -1.52
N ASN A 28 -6.49 -14.30 -0.74
CA ASN A 28 -5.84 -15.61 -0.70
C ASN A 28 -4.31 -15.54 -0.50
N ASN A 29 -3.87 -14.72 0.44
CA ASN A 29 -2.46 -14.43 0.74
C ASN A 29 -1.66 -13.76 -0.41
N LYS A 30 -2.31 -13.40 -1.50
CA LYS A 30 -1.74 -12.64 -2.61
C LYS A 30 -2.07 -11.17 -2.43
N THR A 31 -1.09 -10.30 -2.56
CA THR A 31 -1.24 -8.86 -2.37
C THR A 31 -1.16 -8.14 -3.71
N GLY A 32 -2.08 -7.22 -3.93
CA GLY A 32 -2.09 -6.36 -5.11
C GLY A 32 -2.37 -4.91 -4.75
N CYS A 33 -2.05 -4.00 -5.65
CA CYS A 33 -2.47 -2.61 -5.55
C CYS A 33 -3.00 -2.09 -6.88
N GLY A 34 -3.90 -1.11 -6.79
CA GLY A 34 -4.62 -0.50 -7.89
C GLY A 34 -4.44 1.01 -7.95
N VAL A 35 -4.36 1.54 -9.16
CA VAL A 35 -4.25 2.97 -9.44
C VAL A 35 -5.22 3.34 -10.55
N HIS A 36 -6.05 4.35 -10.31
CA HIS A 36 -6.94 4.95 -11.31
C HIS A 36 -6.70 6.44 -11.38
N THR A 37 -6.27 6.97 -12.53
CA THR A 37 -5.91 8.37 -12.69
C THR A 37 -6.69 9.02 -13.81
N VAL A 38 -7.26 10.18 -13.51
CA VAL A 38 -8.05 10.99 -14.47
C VAL A 38 -7.50 12.41 -14.57
N LYS A 39 -7.58 12.99 -15.74
CA LYS A 39 -7.28 14.40 -16.02
C LYS A 39 -8.40 15.00 -16.86
N GLY A 40 -9.00 16.10 -16.42
CA GLY A 40 -10.10 16.73 -17.15
C GLY A 40 -11.28 15.79 -17.42
N GLY A 41 -11.60 14.89 -16.48
CA GLY A 41 -12.65 13.88 -16.61
C GLY A 41 -12.31 12.68 -17.50
N ARG A 42 -11.12 12.64 -18.12
CA ARG A 42 -10.68 11.51 -18.95
C ARG A 42 -9.70 10.63 -18.19
N VAL A 43 -9.85 9.32 -18.33
CA VAL A 43 -8.89 8.36 -17.79
C VAL A 43 -7.58 8.47 -18.55
N ILE A 44 -6.47 8.74 -17.82
CA ILE A 44 -5.13 8.81 -18.39
C ILE A 44 -4.24 7.64 -17.97
N TYR A 45 -4.66 6.88 -16.92
CA TYR A 45 -3.96 5.71 -16.49
C TYR A 45 -4.84 4.80 -15.61
N ASN A 46 -4.75 3.50 -15.85
CA ASN A 46 -5.23 2.42 -15.00
C ASN A 46 -4.09 1.44 -14.79
N GLY A 47 -3.72 1.17 -13.55
CA GLY A 47 -2.67 0.23 -13.21
C GLY A 47 -3.13 -0.76 -12.16
N ASN A 48 -2.74 -2.02 -12.33
CA ASN A 48 -2.86 -3.07 -11.35
C ASN A 48 -1.51 -3.75 -11.19
N PHE A 49 -1.09 -4.01 -9.96
CA PHE A 49 0.25 -4.55 -9.66
C PHE A 49 0.13 -5.68 -8.65
N TYR A 50 0.82 -6.77 -8.94
CA TYR A 50 1.05 -7.83 -7.98
C TYR A 50 2.27 -7.51 -7.12
N LEU A 51 2.14 -7.65 -5.80
CA LEU A 51 3.15 -7.24 -4.82
C LEU A 51 3.76 -8.42 -4.04
N GLY A 52 3.41 -9.65 -4.44
CA GLY A 52 3.89 -10.86 -3.76
C GLY A 52 2.91 -11.39 -2.72
N ASN A 53 3.28 -12.49 -2.04
CA ASN A 53 2.43 -13.19 -1.09
C ASN A 53 2.63 -12.62 0.31
N ASN A 54 3.65 -12.24 0.83
CA ASN A 54 3.91 -11.91 2.24
C ASN A 54 3.84 -10.41 2.56
N THR A 55 3.09 -9.66 1.77
CA THR A 55 2.90 -8.21 1.93
C THR A 55 1.63 -7.92 2.74
N THR A 56 1.56 -6.76 3.37
CA THR A 56 0.36 -6.30 4.09
C THR A 56 -0.49 -5.37 3.22
N VAL A 57 -1.79 -5.25 3.53
CA VAL A 57 -2.67 -4.24 2.91
C VAL A 57 -2.07 -2.85 3.06
N PHE A 58 -1.55 -2.50 4.24
CA PHE A 58 -0.89 -1.21 4.46
C PHE A 58 0.26 -0.94 3.47
N GLN A 59 1.12 -1.95 3.23
CA GLN A 59 2.19 -1.80 2.24
C GLN A 59 1.64 -1.67 0.81
N ALA A 60 0.56 -2.36 0.49
CA ALA A 60 -0.10 -2.26 -0.81
C ALA A 60 -0.67 -0.86 -1.05
N GLU A 61 -1.34 -0.28 -0.06
CA GLU A 61 -1.86 1.08 -0.09
C GLU A 61 -0.77 2.13 -0.34
N ILE A 62 0.31 2.06 0.45
CA ILE A 62 1.47 2.96 0.28
C ILE A 62 2.10 2.78 -1.11
N THR A 63 2.19 1.54 -1.59
CA THR A 63 2.77 1.24 -2.89
C THR A 63 1.91 1.75 -4.04
N ALA A 64 0.58 1.71 -3.92
CA ALA A 64 -0.33 2.29 -4.90
C ALA A 64 -0.09 3.80 -5.07
N ILE A 65 0.03 4.54 -3.95
CA ILE A 65 0.35 5.97 -3.96
C ILE A 65 1.72 6.20 -4.63
N LYS A 66 2.74 5.42 -4.24
CA LYS A 66 4.08 5.50 -4.81
C LYS A 66 4.07 5.27 -6.32
N LYS A 67 3.44 4.18 -6.79
CA LYS A 67 3.35 3.83 -8.22
C LYS A 67 2.66 4.92 -9.04
N SER A 68 1.61 5.52 -8.48
CA SER A 68 0.92 6.64 -9.12
C SER A 68 1.82 7.88 -9.23
N ALA A 69 2.58 8.21 -8.16
CA ALA A 69 3.51 9.33 -8.17
C ALA A 69 4.66 9.12 -9.17
N GLU A 70 5.23 7.92 -9.20
CA GLU A 70 6.28 7.53 -10.16
C GLU A 70 5.78 7.66 -11.61
N MET A 71 4.60 7.13 -11.92
CA MET A 71 3.99 7.19 -13.25
C MET A 71 3.76 8.64 -13.70
N LEU A 72 3.25 9.50 -12.82
CA LEU A 72 3.02 10.90 -13.15
C LEU A 72 4.34 11.66 -13.37
N TYR A 73 5.37 11.35 -12.59
CA TYR A 73 6.71 11.91 -12.75
C TYR A 73 7.33 11.49 -14.09
N GLU A 74 7.29 10.20 -14.43
CA GLU A 74 7.81 9.63 -15.68
C GLU A 74 7.10 10.19 -16.92
N LYS A 75 5.79 10.45 -16.83
CA LYS A 75 5.02 11.10 -17.91
C LYS A 75 5.33 12.60 -18.06
N GLY A 76 6.17 13.17 -17.20
CA GLY A 76 6.61 14.55 -17.32
C GLY A 76 5.53 15.60 -16.99
N PHE A 77 4.52 15.26 -16.17
CA PHE A 77 3.53 16.25 -15.75
C PHE A 77 4.17 17.32 -14.86
N GLU A 78 3.97 18.58 -15.23
CA GLU A 78 4.49 19.76 -14.53
C GLU A 78 3.42 20.84 -14.39
N LYS A 79 3.55 21.68 -13.34
CA LYS A 79 2.66 22.81 -13.03
C LYS A 79 1.19 22.39 -12.87
N GLN A 80 0.96 21.16 -12.39
CA GLN A 80 -0.38 20.63 -12.13
C GLN A 80 -0.67 20.60 -10.63
N THR A 81 -1.95 20.71 -10.29
CA THR A 81 -2.46 20.36 -8.97
C THR A 81 -2.91 18.89 -9.02
N VAL A 82 -2.15 18.01 -8.35
CA VAL A 82 -2.40 16.58 -8.30
C VAL A 82 -2.99 16.19 -6.96
N THR A 83 -4.17 15.57 -6.96
CA THR A 83 -4.78 15.04 -5.73
C THR A 83 -4.81 13.52 -5.77
N PHE A 84 -4.20 12.93 -4.75
CA PHE A 84 -4.27 11.50 -4.46
C PHE A 84 -5.39 11.24 -3.46
N TYR A 85 -6.31 10.36 -3.81
CA TYR A 85 -7.36 9.86 -2.93
C TYR A 85 -7.05 8.42 -2.52
N SER A 86 -7.11 8.16 -1.22
CA SER A 86 -7.03 6.81 -0.64
C SER A 86 -8.03 6.70 0.50
N ASP A 87 -8.63 5.54 0.68
CA ASP A 87 -9.50 5.25 1.83
C ASP A 87 -8.72 4.74 3.06
N SER A 88 -7.43 4.53 2.94
CA SER A 88 -6.54 4.12 4.03
C SER A 88 -6.10 5.32 4.89
N GLN A 89 -6.82 5.57 5.98
CA GLN A 89 -6.40 6.59 6.96
C GLN A 89 -5.01 6.31 7.54
N ALA A 90 -4.68 5.02 7.75
CA ALA A 90 -3.39 4.60 8.28
C ALA A 90 -2.23 4.98 7.35
N SER A 91 -2.43 4.80 6.03
CA SER A 91 -1.44 5.16 5.01
C SER A 91 -1.22 6.66 4.94
N LEU A 92 -2.30 7.44 4.94
CA LEU A 92 -2.22 8.90 4.92
C LEU A 92 -1.57 9.45 6.21
N ALA A 93 -1.89 8.88 7.37
CA ALA A 93 -1.26 9.26 8.65
C ALA A 93 0.23 8.90 8.68
N ALA A 94 0.63 7.76 8.10
CA ALA A 94 2.04 7.38 8.03
C ALA A 94 2.85 8.32 7.11
N LEU A 95 2.25 8.79 6.02
CA LEU A 95 2.87 9.76 5.11
C LEU A 95 2.94 11.18 5.71
N ASP A 96 2.04 11.51 6.65
CA ASP A 96 2.03 12.80 7.38
C ASP A 96 2.99 12.80 8.59
N ASN A 97 3.54 11.65 8.98
CA ASN A 97 4.39 11.54 10.14
C ASN A 97 5.84 11.97 9.82
N LEU A 98 6.41 12.82 10.67
CA LEU A 98 7.80 13.29 10.54
C LEU A 98 8.83 12.17 10.75
N THR A 99 8.47 11.12 11.50
CA THR A 99 9.34 9.98 11.79
C THR A 99 8.95 8.79 10.93
N VAL A 100 9.71 8.55 9.87
CA VAL A 100 9.48 7.39 9.00
C VAL A 100 10.11 6.14 9.62
N LYS A 101 9.29 5.11 9.84
CA LYS A 101 9.72 3.82 10.41
C LYS A 101 9.69 2.66 9.41
N SER A 102 9.28 2.92 8.17
CA SER A 102 9.08 1.89 7.14
C SER A 102 9.77 2.29 5.85
N ASP A 103 10.57 1.39 5.29
CA ASP A 103 11.21 1.56 3.98
C ASP A 103 10.18 1.82 2.85
N THR A 104 9.01 1.16 2.92
CA THR A 104 7.92 1.37 1.95
C THR A 104 7.38 2.80 2.01
N VAL A 105 7.19 3.33 3.22
CA VAL A 105 6.75 4.73 3.43
C VAL A 105 7.82 5.70 2.95
N ASP A 106 9.09 5.43 3.26
CA ASP A 106 10.22 6.28 2.86
C ASP A 106 10.32 6.43 1.34
N LYS A 107 10.29 5.31 0.62
CA LYS A 107 10.29 5.28 -0.85
C LYS A 107 9.07 5.98 -1.46
N CYS A 108 7.91 5.89 -0.83
CA CYS A 108 6.72 6.61 -1.27
C CYS A 108 6.89 8.13 -1.10
N LEU A 109 7.45 8.56 0.03
CA LEU A 109 7.76 9.96 0.27
C LEU A 109 8.77 10.52 -0.73
N ASP A 110 9.78 9.74 -1.11
CA ASP A 110 10.75 10.14 -2.14
C ASP A 110 10.08 10.34 -3.51
N ALA A 111 9.17 9.44 -3.91
CA ALA A 111 8.41 9.57 -5.16
C ALA A 111 7.48 10.80 -5.15
N LEU A 112 6.75 11.01 -4.05
CA LEU A 112 5.89 12.18 -3.87
C LEU A 112 6.70 13.50 -3.87
N ASN A 113 7.86 13.50 -3.21
CA ASN A 113 8.75 14.67 -3.22
C ASN A 113 9.33 14.95 -4.61
N ALA A 114 9.72 13.92 -5.37
CA ALA A 114 10.18 14.08 -6.74
C ALA A 114 9.12 14.73 -7.63
N LEU A 115 7.88 14.23 -7.57
CA LEU A 115 6.72 14.78 -8.28
C LEU A 115 6.40 16.20 -7.80
N GLY A 116 6.47 16.44 -6.48
CA GLY A 116 6.14 17.71 -5.83
C GLY A 116 7.12 18.85 -6.12
N LYS A 117 8.32 18.56 -6.65
CA LYS A 117 9.27 19.62 -7.10
C LYS A 117 8.69 20.47 -8.23
N LYS A 118 7.79 19.91 -9.03
CA LYS A 118 7.24 20.56 -10.23
C LYS A 118 5.71 20.70 -10.19
N ASN A 119 5.06 20.13 -9.18
CA ASN A 119 3.61 20.05 -9.06
C ASN A 119 3.16 20.37 -7.63
N LYS A 120 1.89 20.76 -7.46
CA LYS A 120 1.24 20.88 -6.16
C LYS A 120 0.60 19.53 -5.82
N ILE A 121 0.96 18.92 -4.69
CA ILE A 121 0.51 17.58 -4.30
C ILE A 121 -0.45 17.69 -3.11
N HIS A 122 -1.61 17.03 -3.25
CA HIS A 122 -2.58 16.87 -2.18
C HIS A 122 -2.81 15.40 -1.91
N LEU A 123 -2.79 15.00 -0.63
CA LEU A 123 -3.26 13.71 -0.18
C LEU A 123 -4.61 13.89 0.52
N ARG A 124 -5.64 13.15 0.11
CA ARG A 124 -6.99 13.26 0.65
C ARG A 124 -7.56 11.88 0.98
N TRP A 125 -8.23 11.82 2.10
CA TRP A 125 -9.02 10.66 2.44
C TRP A 125 -10.34 10.67 1.70
N VAL A 126 -10.76 9.47 1.24
CA VAL A 126 -12.09 9.20 0.70
C VAL A 126 -12.70 8.05 1.51
N LYS A 127 -14.01 8.09 1.72
CA LYS A 127 -14.70 7.00 2.40
C LYS A 127 -14.80 5.79 1.45
N ALA A 128 -14.44 4.61 1.96
CA ALA A 128 -14.57 3.35 1.22
C ALA A 128 -16.05 3.01 0.92
N HIS A 129 -16.31 2.39 -0.22
CA HIS A 129 -17.59 1.78 -0.59
C HIS A 129 -18.83 2.70 -0.48
N VAL A 130 -18.68 3.99 -0.80
CA VAL A 130 -19.80 4.97 -0.80
C VAL A 130 -20.18 5.47 -2.19
N GLY A 131 -19.88 4.71 -3.24
CA GLY A 131 -20.23 5.08 -4.61
C GLY A 131 -19.26 6.10 -5.25
N THR A 132 -18.08 6.33 -4.66
CA THR A 132 -17.06 7.15 -5.32
C THR A 132 -16.43 6.35 -6.46
N HIS A 133 -16.91 6.55 -7.68
CA HIS A 133 -16.55 5.75 -8.86
C HIS A 133 -15.03 5.52 -9.01
N GLY A 134 -14.21 6.56 -8.86
CA GLY A 134 -12.75 6.42 -8.98
C GLY A 134 -12.14 5.50 -7.92
N ASN A 135 -12.66 5.52 -6.69
CA ASN A 135 -12.21 4.61 -5.62
C ASN A 135 -12.65 3.17 -5.89
N GLU A 136 -13.84 2.96 -6.40
CA GLU A 136 -14.33 1.62 -6.78
C GLU A 136 -13.52 1.01 -7.93
N VAL A 137 -13.09 1.84 -8.88
CA VAL A 137 -12.19 1.40 -9.96
C VAL A 137 -10.81 1.03 -9.39
N ALA A 138 -10.25 1.82 -8.45
CA ALA A 138 -8.98 1.51 -7.82
C ALA A 138 -9.05 0.20 -7.00
N ASP A 139 -10.12 -0.02 -6.23
CA ASP A 139 -10.40 -1.27 -5.51
C ASP A 139 -10.48 -2.48 -6.46
N PHE A 140 -11.23 -2.35 -7.56
CA PHE A 140 -11.28 -3.39 -8.59
C PHE A 140 -9.90 -3.72 -9.16
N LEU A 141 -9.10 -2.69 -9.47
CA LEU A 141 -7.74 -2.87 -9.98
C LEU A 141 -6.80 -3.50 -8.94
N ALA A 142 -6.93 -3.14 -7.65
CA ALA A 142 -6.16 -3.73 -6.57
C ALA A 142 -6.48 -5.22 -6.39
N LYS A 143 -7.76 -5.59 -6.38
CA LYS A 143 -8.22 -7.00 -6.36
C LYS A 143 -7.72 -7.76 -7.58
N ARG A 144 -7.79 -7.16 -8.76
CA ARG A 144 -7.23 -7.76 -9.97
C ARG A 144 -5.71 -7.97 -9.85
N GLY A 145 -4.97 -7.01 -9.30
CA GLY A 145 -3.54 -7.15 -9.03
C GLY A 145 -3.22 -8.34 -8.13
N SER A 146 -4.04 -8.58 -7.10
CA SER A 146 -3.88 -9.73 -6.21
C SER A 146 -4.23 -11.08 -6.86
N THR A 147 -5.04 -11.12 -7.92
CA THR A 147 -5.45 -12.36 -8.62
C THR A 147 -4.52 -12.77 -9.75
N ILE A 148 -3.87 -11.83 -10.43
CA ILE A 148 -3.01 -12.08 -11.61
C ILE A 148 -1.62 -12.65 -11.23
N GLY A 149 -1.39 -13.02 -10.04
CA GLY A 149 -0.20 -13.46 -9.32
C GLY A 149 0.88 -14.34 -9.98
N ASP A 150 1.01 -14.35 -11.32
CA ASP A 150 2.01 -15.11 -12.07
C ASP A 150 2.97 -14.22 -12.90
N GLY A 151 2.91 -12.90 -12.70
CA GLY A 151 3.85 -11.94 -13.29
C GLY A 151 5.07 -11.68 -12.38
N PRO A 152 6.10 -10.95 -12.86
CA PRO A 152 7.20 -10.54 -12.01
C PRO A 152 6.65 -9.76 -10.82
N SER A 153 6.78 -10.36 -9.63
CA SER A 153 6.34 -9.72 -8.39
C SER A 153 7.20 -8.49 -8.14
N ASN A 154 6.55 -7.33 -7.91
CA ASN A 154 7.24 -6.21 -7.28
C ASN A 154 7.39 -6.53 -5.78
N GLU A 155 8.16 -7.59 -5.46
CA GLU A 155 8.29 -8.09 -4.11
C GLU A 155 8.72 -6.99 -3.16
N LEU A 156 7.85 -6.71 -2.22
CA LEU A 156 8.15 -5.85 -1.09
C LEU A 156 8.77 -6.69 0.03
N LEU A 157 9.69 -6.10 0.77
CA LEU A 157 10.25 -6.74 1.95
C LEU A 157 9.13 -7.12 2.92
N THR A 158 9.11 -8.39 3.35
CA THR A 158 8.18 -8.86 4.37
C THR A 158 8.35 -8.04 5.66
N PRO A 159 7.28 -7.47 6.23
CA PRO A 159 7.37 -6.69 7.46
C PRO A 159 8.00 -7.51 8.59
N LYS A 160 8.89 -6.90 9.40
CA LYS A 160 9.53 -7.56 10.56
C LYS A 160 8.52 -8.23 11.48
N ALA A 161 7.37 -7.60 11.73
CA ALA A 161 6.30 -8.17 12.55
C ALA A 161 5.76 -9.49 11.95
N LYS A 162 5.56 -9.56 10.63
CA LYS A 162 5.10 -10.77 9.96
C LYS A 162 6.17 -11.86 9.96
N GLN A 163 7.44 -11.49 9.73
CA GLN A 163 8.58 -12.40 9.85
C GLN A 163 8.66 -13.03 11.25
N SER A 164 8.49 -12.21 12.32
CA SER A 164 8.49 -12.71 13.70
C SER A 164 7.36 -13.70 13.97
N ILE A 165 6.15 -13.45 13.44
CA ILE A 165 5.02 -14.37 13.56
C ILE A 165 5.30 -15.68 12.81
N GLU A 166 5.84 -15.64 11.60
CA GLU A 166 6.18 -16.82 10.82
C GLU A 166 7.27 -17.66 11.51
N ILE A 167 8.31 -17.00 12.05
CA ILE A 167 9.36 -17.64 12.83
C ILE A 167 8.77 -18.31 14.07
N ASN A 168 7.95 -17.60 14.86
CA ASN A 168 7.29 -18.16 16.03
C ASN A 168 6.42 -19.37 15.69
N ASN A 169 5.60 -19.28 14.65
CA ASN A 169 4.76 -20.38 14.20
C ASN A 169 5.59 -21.60 13.77
N HIS A 170 6.74 -21.37 13.10
CA HIS A 170 7.64 -22.45 12.73
C HIS A 170 8.24 -23.15 13.97
N PHE A 171 8.70 -22.37 14.97
CA PHE A 171 9.22 -22.92 16.22
C PHE A 171 8.14 -23.67 17.00
N MET A 172 6.93 -23.09 17.13
CA MET A 172 5.81 -23.73 17.82
C MET A 172 5.40 -25.04 17.17
N ASN A 173 5.38 -25.09 15.84
CA ASN A 173 5.08 -26.32 15.10
C ASN A 173 6.15 -27.40 15.31
N LYS A 174 7.43 -27.02 15.28
CA LYS A 174 8.53 -27.95 15.60
C LYS A 174 8.46 -28.44 17.03
N TRP A 175 8.26 -27.54 17.98
CA TRP A 175 8.13 -27.87 19.40
C TRP A 175 6.95 -28.81 19.65
N THR A 176 5.78 -28.52 19.08
CA THR A 176 4.59 -29.36 19.22
C THR A 176 4.81 -30.76 18.65
N LYS A 177 5.51 -30.90 17.50
CA LYS A 177 5.87 -32.21 16.94
C LYS A 177 6.83 -32.96 17.85
N ALA A 178 7.89 -32.31 18.34
CA ALA A 178 8.85 -32.89 19.26
C ALA A 178 8.18 -33.33 20.58
N TRP A 179 7.32 -32.46 21.14
CA TRP A 179 6.56 -32.75 22.36
C TRP A 179 5.64 -33.96 22.20
N LYS A 180 4.93 -34.08 21.08
CA LYS A 180 4.06 -35.25 20.79
C LYS A 180 4.84 -36.54 20.64
N SER A 181 6.09 -36.51 20.19
CA SER A 181 6.95 -37.68 20.02
C SER A 181 7.71 -38.06 21.28
N TYR A 182 7.72 -37.22 22.32
CA TYR A 182 8.49 -37.47 23.53
C TYR A 182 7.72 -38.38 24.51
N ASP A 183 8.15 -39.65 24.60
CA ASP A 183 7.42 -40.67 25.37
C ASP A 183 7.41 -40.44 26.89
N GLN A 184 8.43 -39.79 27.44
CA GLN A 184 8.53 -39.55 28.87
C GLN A 184 7.52 -38.49 29.40
N ALA A 185 6.84 -37.77 28.54
CA ALA A 185 5.85 -36.73 28.91
C ALA A 185 4.40 -37.24 28.89
N ARG A 186 4.16 -38.55 28.96
CA ARG A 186 2.81 -39.13 28.84
C ARG A 186 1.82 -38.62 29.88
N GLN A 187 2.26 -38.42 31.12
CA GLN A 187 1.36 -37.96 32.21
C GLN A 187 0.89 -36.51 32.03
N THR A 188 1.69 -35.65 31.42
CA THR A 188 1.34 -34.24 31.15
C THR A 188 0.47 -34.07 29.90
N LYS A 189 0.48 -35.06 28.98
CA LYS A 189 -0.33 -35.03 27.75
C LYS A 189 -1.82 -35.29 27.96
N ILE A 190 -2.21 -35.79 29.13
CA ILE A 190 -3.60 -36.17 29.47
C ILE A 190 -4.38 -34.97 30.05
N SER A 191 -3.69 -33.88 30.41
CA SER A 191 -4.25 -32.73 31.14
C SER A 191 -4.44 -31.46 30.28
N ILE A 192 -4.38 -31.57 28.93
CA ILE A 192 -4.56 -30.43 28.03
C ILE A 192 -5.67 -30.73 27.02
#